data_f977ebf1dbe81564cbb2935dc2529c44
#
_entry.id   f977ebf1dbe81564cbb2935dc2529c44
#
_cell.length_a   1.000
_cell.length_b   1.000
_cell.length_c   1.000
_cell.angle_alpha   90.00
_cell.angle_beta   90.00
_cell.angle_gamma   90.00
#
_symmetry.space_group_name_H-M   'P 1'
#
loop_
_entity.id
_entity.type
_entity.pdbx_description
1 polymer ?
#
loop_
_entity_poly.entity_id
_entity_poly.type
_entity_poly.pdbx_seq_one_letter_code
_entity_poly.pdbx_strand_id
1 'polypeptide(L)'
;MRSTLLHSRDWEELAAMGPLWAILSDPEKRFGKWQLEEFFRNGAEEIAQLMEKAGKLGLPRTKRRAIDFGCGVGRLTRAMRDHFPECHGVDISSSMVETARRLSPACEFRQAANLESFTAGWADFIYSTMVLQHQPDPASAARIIKDMLRVLAPGGLLVFQMPAHMKWRNRLQLRRRAYRLLHGLGLPHTFLYQRLKLNPIRMIALPQAEVEKIVAGEGGRVLKIEYIGDMKTAYLSGVYFCTKQA
;
A
#
# COMPACT_ATOMS: atom_id res chain seq x y z
N MET A 1 6.15 14.76 12.56
CA MET A 1 5.76 13.91 13.72
C MET A 1 4.24 13.86 13.97
N ARG A 2 3.52 14.94 14.24
CA ARG A 2 2.05 14.90 14.49
C ARG A 2 1.22 14.24 13.37
N SER A 3 1.54 14.46 12.10
CA SER A 3 0.79 13.92 10.96
C SER A 3 0.94 12.40 10.83
N THR A 4 2.13 11.86 11.09
CA THR A 4 2.42 10.42 11.02
C THR A 4 1.75 9.67 12.17
N LEU A 5 1.73 10.23 13.38
CA LEU A 5 1.04 9.64 14.54
C LEU A 5 -0.48 9.56 14.33
N LEU A 6 -1.09 10.61 13.76
CA LEU A 6 -2.53 10.60 13.44
C LEU A 6 -2.84 9.59 12.33
N HIS A 7 -1.93 9.43 11.38
CA HIS A 7 -2.07 8.47 10.30
C HIS A 7 -1.99 7.02 10.81
N SER A 8 -1.02 6.70 11.67
CA SER A 8 -0.92 5.40 12.33
C SER A 8 -2.19 5.08 13.12
N ARG A 9 -2.71 6.04 13.90
CA ARG A 9 -3.92 5.86 14.68
C ARG A 9 -5.17 5.57 13.83
N ASP A 10 -5.34 6.26 12.69
CA ASP A 10 -6.45 6.00 11.76
C ASP A 10 -6.44 4.51 11.31
N TRP A 11 -5.25 3.92 11.07
CA TRP A 11 -5.10 2.51 10.67
C TRP A 11 -5.24 1.53 11.83
N GLU A 12 -4.80 1.87 13.04
CA GLU A 12 -5.05 1.06 14.25
C GLU A 12 -6.55 0.95 14.55
N GLU A 13 -7.30 2.04 14.40
CA GLU A 13 -8.76 2.04 14.57
C GLU A 13 -9.46 1.15 13.53
N LEU A 14 -9.00 1.17 12.27
CA LEU A 14 -9.53 0.31 11.22
C LEU A 14 -9.18 -1.16 11.44
N ALA A 15 -7.95 -1.45 11.86
CA ALA A 15 -7.50 -2.80 12.19
C ALA A 15 -8.35 -3.42 13.30
N ALA A 16 -8.68 -2.65 14.34
CA ALA A 16 -9.52 -3.09 15.45
C ALA A 16 -10.96 -3.45 15.03
N MET A 17 -11.47 -2.86 13.95
CA MET A 17 -12.82 -3.15 13.43
C MET A 17 -12.90 -4.40 12.56
N GLY A 18 -11.79 -4.80 11.93
CA GLY A 18 -11.73 -5.95 11.05
C GLY A 18 -10.51 -5.88 10.12
N PRO A 19 -9.39 -6.49 10.53
CA PRO A 19 -8.11 -6.29 9.84
C PRO A 19 -8.13 -6.77 8.37
N LEU A 20 -8.80 -7.88 8.07
CA LEU A 20 -8.89 -8.39 6.70
C LEU A 20 -9.71 -7.45 5.79
N TRP A 21 -10.81 -6.92 6.33
CA TRP A 21 -11.66 -6.01 5.58
C TRP A 21 -11.02 -4.62 5.41
N ALA A 22 -10.21 -4.16 6.36
CA ALA A 22 -9.45 -2.90 6.24
C ALA A 22 -8.48 -2.93 5.04
N ILE A 23 -7.99 -4.11 4.68
CA ILE A 23 -7.08 -4.35 3.53
C ILE A 23 -7.87 -4.50 2.23
N LEU A 24 -8.90 -5.36 2.22
CA LEU A 24 -9.75 -5.60 1.05
C LEU A 24 -11.18 -5.17 1.38
N SER A 25 -11.51 -3.93 1.01
CA SER A 25 -12.79 -3.28 1.34
C SER A 25 -13.95 -3.76 0.46
N ASP A 26 -14.12 -5.08 0.33
CA ASP A 26 -15.28 -5.65 -0.36
C ASP A 26 -16.55 -5.40 0.48
N PRO A 27 -17.59 -4.74 -0.08
CA PRO A 27 -18.82 -4.45 0.63
C PRO A 27 -19.54 -5.68 1.17
N GLU A 28 -19.44 -6.83 0.50
CA GLU A 28 -20.09 -8.09 0.88
C GLU A 28 -19.34 -8.82 1.99
N LYS A 29 -18.04 -8.57 2.11
CA LYS A 29 -17.13 -9.21 3.08
C LYS A 29 -16.89 -8.38 4.37
N ARG A 30 -17.74 -7.37 4.62
CA ARG A 30 -17.64 -6.52 5.83
C ARG A 30 -17.79 -7.30 7.13
N PHE A 31 -17.17 -6.80 8.19
CA PHE A 31 -17.35 -7.26 9.57
C PHE A 31 -17.03 -8.74 9.78
N GLY A 32 -15.84 -9.15 9.36
CA GLY A 32 -15.32 -10.50 9.63
C GLY A 32 -15.85 -11.60 8.72
N LYS A 33 -16.52 -11.27 7.63
CA LYS A 33 -17.01 -12.25 6.65
C LYS A 33 -15.93 -12.82 5.72
N TRP A 34 -14.71 -12.28 5.73
CA TRP A 34 -13.61 -12.88 5.00
C TRP A 34 -13.24 -14.25 5.61
N GLN A 35 -13.27 -15.29 4.78
CA GLN A 35 -12.63 -16.56 5.11
C GLN A 35 -11.11 -16.42 4.89
N LEU A 36 -10.32 -16.87 5.85
CA LEU A 36 -8.88 -16.66 5.85
C LEU A 36 -8.19 -17.28 4.62
N GLU A 37 -8.63 -18.48 4.23
CA GLU A 37 -8.10 -19.17 3.05
C GLU A 37 -8.41 -18.43 1.76
N GLU A 38 -9.65 -17.94 1.60
CA GLU A 38 -10.04 -17.12 0.45
C GLU A 38 -9.22 -15.82 0.37
N PHE A 39 -9.01 -15.18 1.51
CA PHE A 39 -8.23 -13.95 1.60
C PHE A 39 -6.79 -14.15 1.15
N PHE A 40 -6.13 -15.22 1.60
CA PHE A 40 -4.76 -15.53 1.19
C PHE A 40 -4.67 -16.06 -0.24
N ARG A 41 -5.65 -16.83 -0.72
CA ARG A 41 -5.72 -17.26 -2.11
C ARG A 41 -5.78 -16.07 -3.07
N ASN A 42 -6.61 -15.06 -2.79
CA ASN A 42 -6.62 -13.81 -3.55
C ASN A 42 -5.23 -13.14 -3.61
N GLY A 43 -4.47 -13.19 -2.51
CA GLY A 43 -3.10 -12.69 -2.48
C GLY A 43 -2.15 -13.48 -3.38
N ALA A 44 -2.27 -14.81 -3.38
CA ALA A 44 -1.47 -15.69 -4.23
C ALA A 44 -1.76 -15.45 -5.72
N GLU A 45 -3.03 -15.34 -6.08
CA GLU A 45 -3.45 -15.03 -7.45
C GLU A 45 -2.94 -13.67 -7.92
N GLU A 46 -3.02 -12.64 -7.08
CA GLU A 46 -2.52 -11.29 -7.38
C GLU A 46 -1.00 -11.29 -7.62
N ILE A 47 -0.23 -11.93 -6.75
CA ILE A 47 1.23 -12.01 -6.91
C ILE A 47 1.62 -12.88 -8.11
N ALA A 48 0.95 -14.00 -8.36
CA ALA A 48 1.21 -14.82 -9.54
C ALA A 48 1.03 -14.03 -10.85
N GLN A 49 -0.08 -13.29 -10.99
CA GLN A 49 -0.32 -12.42 -12.15
C GLN A 49 0.72 -11.29 -12.25
N LEU A 50 1.11 -10.72 -11.12
CA LEU A 50 2.14 -9.67 -11.09
C LEU A 50 3.50 -10.23 -11.52
N MET A 51 3.88 -11.41 -11.07
CA MET A 51 5.13 -12.06 -11.43
C MET A 51 5.18 -12.51 -12.88
N GLU A 52 4.04 -12.90 -13.48
CA GLU A 52 3.93 -13.13 -14.92
C GLU A 52 4.22 -11.85 -15.72
N LYS A 53 3.62 -10.72 -15.32
CA LYS A 53 3.89 -9.41 -15.92
C LYS A 53 5.35 -8.99 -15.76
N ALA A 54 5.92 -9.21 -14.58
CA ALA A 54 7.33 -8.96 -14.28
C ALA A 54 8.26 -9.80 -15.20
N GLY A 55 7.93 -11.07 -15.39
CA GLY A 55 8.64 -11.97 -16.30
C GLY A 55 8.67 -11.47 -17.75
N LYS A 56 7.56 -10.92 -18.24
CA LYS A 56 7.50 -10.29 -19.59
C LYS A 56 8.40 -9.05 -19.72
N LEU A 57 8.73 -8.39 -18.61
CA LEU A 57 9.68 -7.27 -18.56
C LEU A 57 11.14 -7.74 -18.35
N GLY A 58 11.38 -9.04 -18.13
CA GLY A 58 12.69 -9.58 -17.78
C GLY A 58 13.21 -9.11 -16.42
N LEU A 59 12.31 -8.78 -15.48
CA LEU A 59 12.61 -8.20 -14.16
C LEU A 59 11.83 -8.91 -13.04
N PRO A 60 12.32 -8.87 -11.80
CA PRO A 60 13.66 -8.45 -11.42
C PRO A 60 14.72 -9.44 -11.96
N ARG A 61 15.96 -8.97 -12.16
CA ARG A 61 17.06 -9.82 -12.63
C ARG A 61 17.48 -10.90 -11.63
N THR A 62 17.34 -10.60 -10.37
CA THR A 62 17.54 -11.52 -9.24
C THR A 62 16.27 -11.59 -8.41
N LYS A 63 16.05 -12.75 -7.77
CA LYS A 63 14.83 -13.01 -6.98
C LYS A 63 15.21 -13.52 -5.59
N ARG A 64 15.97 -12.73 -4.85
CA ARG A 64 16.40 -13.09 -3.49
C ARG A 64 15.54 -12.43 -2.41
N ARG A 65 15.27 -11.13 -2.55
CA ARG A 65 14.69 -10.29 -1.51
C ARG A 65 13.52 -9.47 -2.02
N ALA A 66 12.39 -9.58 -1.33
CA ALA A 66 11.20 -8.80 -1.63
C ALA A 66 10.71 -7.99 -0.44
N ILE A 67 10.14 -6.82 -0.71
CA ILE A 67 9.45 -5.97 0.28
C ILE A 67 8.01 -5.76 -0.16
N ASP A 68 7.08 -5.98 0.78
CA ASP A 68 5.68 -5.59 0.69
C ASP A 68 5.47 -4.35 1.58
N PHE A 69 5.35 -3.18 0.97
CA PHE A 69 5.19 -1.93 1.71
C PHE A 69 3.70 -1.57 1.88
N GLY A 70 3.27 -1.49 3.13
CA GLY A 70 1.87 -1.43 3.54
C GLY A 70 1.23 -2.82 3.56
N CYS A 71 1.94 -3.78 4.14
CA CYS A 71 1.61 -5.20 4.05
C CYS A 71 0.32 -5.61 4.79
N GLY A 72 -0.18 -4.77 5.69
CA GLY A 72 -1.30 -5.12 6.55
C GLY A 72 -1.03 -6.41 7.31
N VAL A 73 -1.93 -7.39 7.21
CA VAL A 73 -1.79 -8.72 7.84
C VAL A 73 -0.94 -9.71 7.01
N GLY A 74 -0.18 -9.24 6.02
CA GLY A 74 0.80 -10.03 5.29
C GLY A 74 0.23 -10.86 4.14
N ARG A 75 -0.92 -10.48 3.56
CA ARG A 75 -1.57 -11.20 2.45
C ARG A 75 -0.64 -11.39 1.24
N LEU A 76 -0.03 -10.31 0.79
CA LEU A 76 0.87 -10.31 -0.35
C LEU A 76 2.28 -10.74 0.03
N THR A 77 2.75 -10.35 1.22
CA THR A 77 4.05 -10.77 1.76
C THR A 77 4.17 -12.29 1.78
N ARG A 78 3.13 -12.99 2.27
CA ARG A 78 3.07 -14.46 2.28
C ARG A 78 3.15 -15.04 0.86
N ALA A 79 2.39 -14.48 -0.08
CA ALA A 79 2.38 -14.93 -1.46
C ALA A 79 3.72 -14.72 -2.18
N MET A 80 4.46 -13.66 -1.84
CA MET A 80 5.80 -13.42 -2.39
C MET A 80 6.81 -14.50 -2.04
N ARG A 81 6.61 -15.25 -0.96
CA ARG A 81 7.49 -16.36 -0.55
C ARG A 81 7.61 -17.46 -1.59
N ASP A 82 6.61 -17.64 -2.45
CA ASP A 82 6.67 -18.62 -3.54
C ASP A 82 7.66 -18.19 -4.65
N HIS A 83 8.09 -16.93 -4.64
CA HIS A 83 8.94 -16.34 -5.66
C HIS A 83 10.28 -15.82 -5.12
N PHE A 84 10.35 -15.49 -3.83
CA PHE A 84 11.51 -14.89 -3.17
C PHE A 84 11.80 -15.60 -1.85
N PRO A 85 13.02 -16.10 -1.61
CA PRO A 85 13.39 -16.79 -0.36
C PRO A 85 13.35 -15.87 0.86
N GLU A 86 13.51 -14.56 0.71
CA GLU A 86 13.46 -13.58 1.80
C GLU A 86 12.40 -12.53 1.51
N CYS A 87 11.34 -12.49 2.34
CA CYS A 87 10.23 -11.55 2.19
C CYS A 87 9.98 -10.76 3.47
N HIS A 88 9.95 -9.45 3.33
CA HIS A 88 9.70 -8.53 4.43
C HIS A 88 8.41 -7.73 4.18
N GLY A 89 7.49 -7.78 5.13
CA GLY A 89 6.33 -6.90 5.19
C GLY A 89 6.61 -5.68 6.07
N VAL A 90 6.23 -4.50 5.61
CA VAL A 90 6.36 -3.26 6.37
C VAL A 90 4.99 -2.59 6.46
N ASP A 91 4.54 -2.27 7.67
CA ASP A 91 3.28 -1.54 7.87
C ASP A 91 3.41 -0.55 9.03
N ILE A 92 2.61 0.52 9.00
CA ILE A 92 2.60 1.55 10.04
C ILE A 92 1.83 1.10 11.29
N SER A 93 0.89 0.16 11.15
CA SER A 93 0.05 -0.35 12.23
C SER A 93 0.73 -1.50 12.96
N SER A 94 0.92 -1.35 14.27
CA SER A 94 1.48 -2.40 15.13
C SER A 94 0.57 -3.63 15.19
N SER A 95 -0.73 -3.44 15.29
CA SER A 95 -1.72 -4.51 15.37
C SER A 95 -1.79 -5.34 14.08
N MET A 96 -1.64 -4.69 12.90
CA MET A 96 -1.52 -5.38 11.62
C MET A 96 -0.26 -6.24 11.56
N VAL A 97 0.89 -5.67 11.94
CA VAL A 97 2.20 -6.37 11.96
C VAL A 97 2.17 -7.57 12.91
N GLU A 98 1.61 -7.43 14.10
CA GLU A 98 1.46 -8.55 15.06
C GLU A 98 0.57 -9.66 14.49
N THR A 99 -0.52 -9.29 13.82
CA THR A 99 -1.40 -10.26 13.16
C THR A 99 -0.68 -10.95 11.99
N ALA A 100 0.08 -10.20 11.18
CA ALA A 100 0.86 -10.74 10.09
C ALA A 100 1.90 -11.78 10.56
N ARG A 101 2.62 -11.51 11.65
CA ARG A 101 3.58 -12.44 12.26
C ARG A 101 2.92 -13.76 12.68
N ARG A 102 1.71 -13.70 13.24
CA ARG A 102 0.96 -14.90 13.63
C ARG A 102 0.48 -15.71 12.42
N LEU A 103 0.03 -15.03 11.37
CA LEU A 103 -0.56 -15.69 10.20
C LEU A 103 0.48 -16.17 9.18
N SER A 104 1.68 -15.61 9.20
CA SER A 104 2.74 -15.90 8.22
C SER A 104 4.13 -15.91 8.87
N PRO A 105 4.41 -16.88 9.78
CA PRO A 105 5.65 -16.90 10.57
C PRO A 105 6.92 -17.14 9.73
N ALA A 106 6.78 -17.55 8.48
CA ALA A 106 7.88 -17.72 7.55
C ALA A 106 8.36 -16.43 6.89
N CYS A 107 7.67 -15.29 7.15
CA CYS A 107 8.04 -13.97 6.65
C CYS A 107 8.49 -13.07 7.80
N GLU A 108 9.26 -12.06 7.47
CA GLU A 108 9.61 -11.02 8.44
C GLU A 108 8.66 -9.82 8.33
N PHE A 109 8.27 -9.26 9.48
CA PHE A 109 7.38 -8.11 9.52
C PHE A 109 7.92 -7.03 10.44
N ARG A 110 7.89 -5.78 9.97
CA ARG A 110 8.40 -4.60 10.70
C ARG A 110 7.35 -3.51 10.76
N GLN A 111 7.17 -2.95 11.95
CA GLN A 111 6.38 -1.73 12.09
C GLN A 111 7.23 -0.53 11.71
N ALA A 112 6.92 0.11 10.58
CA ALA A 112 7.58 1.33 10.16
C ALA A 112 6.71 2.14 9.19
N ALA A 113 6.95 3.45 9.14
CA ALA A 113 6.29 4.37 8.20
C ALA A 113 7.11 4.58 6.91
N ASN A 114 8.30 4.04 6.82
CA ASN A 114 9.26 4.19 5.71
C ASN A 114 10.20 2.98 5.64
N LEU A 115 11.17 3.01 4.74
CA LEU A 115 12.16 1.95 4.54
C LEU A 115 13.56 2.31 5.03
N GLU A 116 13.71 3.26 5.95
CA GLU A 116 15.02 3.72 6.46
C GLU A 116 15.87 2.59 7.08
N SER A 117 15.24 1.56 7.64
CA SER A 117 15.94 0.40 8.22
C SER A 117 16.58 -0.53 7.16
N PHE A 118 16.28 -0.35 5.89
CA PHE A 118 16.88 -1.12 4.80
C PHE A 118 18.00 -0.32 4.14
N THR A 119 19.11 -0.99 3.85
CA THR A 119 20.23 -0.38 3.13
C THR A 119 19.87 -0.09 1.67
N ALA A 120 20.58 0.84 1.03
CA ALA A 120 20.40 1.11 -0.39
C ALA A 120 20.71 -0.15 -1.22
N GLY A 121 19.86 -0.41 -2.24
CA GLY A 121 20.04 -1.56 -3.12
C GLY A 121 19.76 -2.93 -2.48
N TRP A 122 19.04 -2.97 -1.35
CA TRP A 122 18.78 -4.22 -0.62
C TRP A 122 17.76 -5.13 -1.32
N ALA A 123 16.68 -4.58 -1.90
CA ALA A 123 15.55 -5.35 -2.42
C ALA A 123 15.64 -5.57 -3.92
N ASP A 124 15.44 -6.80 -4.37
CA ASP A 124 15.26 -7.14 -5.78
C ASP A 124 13.85 -6.78 -6.27
N PHE A 125 12.85 -6.88 -5.38
CA PHE A 125 11.46 -6.58 -5.69
C PHE A 125 10.79 -5.79 -4.56
N ILE A 126 10.06 -4.74 -4.92
CA ILE A 126 9.26 -3.96 -3.96
C ILE A 126 7.86 -3.82 -4.55
N TYR A 127 6.84 -4.17 -3.76
CA TYR A 127 5.45 -3.99 -4.12
C TYR A 127 4.72 -3.13 -3.09
N SER A 128 3.87 -2.22 -3.57
CA SER A 128 3.00 -1.40 -2.72
C SER A 128 1.69 -1.09 -3.44
N THR A 129 0.59 -1.62 -2.96
CA THR A 129 -0.74 -1.38 -3.53
C THR A 129 -1.68 -0.85 -2.46
N MET A 130 -2.53 0.11 -2.82
CA MET A 130 -3.51 0.78 -1.94
C MET A 130 -2.92 1.44 -0.68
N VAL A 131 -1.67 1.91 -0.73
CA VAL A 131 -0.95 2.50 0.41
C VAL A 131 -0.63 3.97 0.20
N LEU A 132 0.01 4.31 -0.93
CA LEU A 132 0.52 5.66 -1.18
C LEU A 132 -0.60 6.71 -1.25
N GLN A 133 -1.76 6.31 -1.72
CA GLN A 133 -2.96 7.16 -1.79
C GLN A 133 -3.49 7.60 -0.42
N HIS A 134 -3.10 6.90 0.63
CA HIS A 134 -3.55 7.17 2.00
C HIS A 134 -2.56 8.00 2.82
N GLN A 135 -1.43 8.37 2.24
CA GLN A 135 -0.42 9.15 2.93
C GLN A 135 -0.96 10.51 3.40
N PRO A 136 -0.36 11.11 4.43
CA PRO A 136 -0.80 12.40 4.96
C PRO A 136 -0.93 13.52 3.93
N ASP A 137 -0.02 13.55 2.98
CA ASP A 137 0.07 14.56 1.91
C ASP A 137 0.89 14.02 0.72
N PRO A 138 0.83 14.69 -0.45
CA PRO A 138 1.59 14.29 -1.63
C PRO A 138 3.11 14.24 -1.41
N ALA A 139 3.67 15.14 -0.60
CA ALA A 139 5.11 15.17 -0.32
C ALA A 139 5.55 13.93 0.48
N SER A 140 4.69 13.43 1.37
CA SER A 140 4.92 12.17 2.10
C SER A 140 4.93 10.97 1.16
N ALA A 141 3.99 10.89 0.20
CA ALA A 141 3.98 9.85 -0.81
C ALA A 141 5.24 9.92 -1.70
N ALA A 142 5.63 11.12 -2.11
CA ALA A 142 6.86 11.33 -2.89
C ALA A 142 8.11 10.84 -2.15
N ARG A 143 8.23 11.13 -0.85
CA ARG A 143 9.35 10.64 -0.02
C ARG A 143 9.39 9.10 0.04
N ILE A 144 8.24 8.45 0.17
CA ILE A 144 8.17 6.99 0.19
C ILE A 144 8.58 6.40 -1.16
N ILE A 145 8.16 7.00 -2.29
CA ILE A 145 8.60 6.56 -3.63
C ILE A 145 10.12 6.66 -3.76
N LYS A 146 10.72 7.77 -3.31
CA LYS A 146 12.18 7.96 -3.29
C LYS A 146 12.87 6.90 -2.41
N ASP A 147 12.33 6.63 -1.25
CA ASP A 147 12.88 5.64 -0.32
C ASP A 147 12.79 4.22 -0.89
N MET A 148 11.69 3.86 -1.56
CA MET A 148 11.57 2.60 -2.31
C MET A 148 12.64 2.48 -3.41
N LEU A 149 12.88 3.56 -4.17
CA LEU A 149 13.91 3.57 -5.22
C LEU A 149 15.33 3.51 -4.63
N ARG A 150 15.57 4.13 -3.49
CA ARG A 150 16.84 4.00 -2.76
C ARG A 150 17.12 2.56 -2.38
N VAL A 151 16.12 1.87 -1.85
CA VAL A 151 16.22 0.47 -1.38
C VAL A 151 16.21 -0.54 -2.52
N LEU A 152 15.67 -0.18 -3.69
CA LEU A 152 15.65 -1.04 -4.87
C LEU A 152 17.07 -1.28 -5.39
N ALA A 153 17.41 -2.54 -5.62
CA ALA A 153 18.67 -2.94 -6.25
C ALA A 153 18.72 -2.54 -7.73
N PRO A 154 19.91 -2.31 -8.30
CA PRO A 154 20.06 -2.20 -9.75
C PRO A 154 19.53 -3.46 -10.46
N GLY A 155 18.67 -3.26 -11.48
CA GLY A 155 17.98 -4.37 -12.16
C GLY A 155 16.85 -5.00 -11.35
N GLY A 156 16.49 -4.41 -10.20
CA GLY A 156 15.29 -4.75 -9.45
C GLY A 156 14.01 -4.20 -10.10
N LEU A 157 12.87 -4.63 -9.58
CA LEU A 157 11.54 -4.16 -10.00
C LEU A 157 10.78 -3.57 -8.81
N LEU A 158 10.37 -2.32 -8.95
CA LEU A 158 9.43 -1.64 -8.06
C LEU A 158 8.08 -1.56 -8.75
N VAL A 159 7.03 -2.06 -8.10
CA VAL A 159 5.65 -1.88 -8.56
C VAL A 159 4.84 -1.21 -7.47
N PHE A 160 4.21 -0.09 -7.79
CA PHE A 160 3.36 0.62 -6.82
C PHE A 160 2.15 1.26 -7.49
N GLN A 161 1.09 1.40 -6.69
CA GLN A 161 -0.14 2.07 -7.11
C GLN A 161 -0.19 3.50 -6.55
N MET A 162 -0.54 4.46 -7.43
CA MET A 162 -0.78 5.85 -7.04
C MET A 162 -1.89 6.46 -7.89
N PRO A 163 -2.93 7.08 -7.30
CA PRO A 163 -3.91 7.83 -8.05
C PRO A 163 -3.26 9.00 -8.80
N ALA A 164 -3.40 9.00 -10.12
CA ALA A 164 -2.93 10.07 -10.99
C ALA A 164 -3.91 11.24 -11.04
N HIS A 165 -5.22 10.92 -10.88
CA HIS A 165 -6.28 11.91 -10.89
C HIS A 165 -7.34 11.62 -9.83
N MET A 166 -7.84 12.69 -9.23
CA MET A 166 -8.98 12.64 -8.30
C MET A 166 -9.90 13.83 -8.57
N LYS A 167 -11.20 13.57 -8.69
CA LYS A 167 -12.19 14.64 -8.88
C LYS A 167 -12.12 15.66 -7.74
N TRP A 168 -12.28 16.94 -8.06
CA TRP A 168 -12.19 18.05 -7.09
C TRP A 168 -13.11 17.87 -5.87
N ARG A 169 -14.34 17.34 -6.09
CA ARG A 169 -15.29 17.03 -5.00
C ARG A 169 -14.72 16.05 -3.98
N ASN A 170 -13.96 15.06 -4.43
CA ASN A 170 -13.30 14.06 -3.57
C ASN A 170 -12.10 14.64 -2.82
N ARG A 171 -11.44 15.68 -3.39
CA ARG A 171 -10.37 16.42 -2.70
C ARG A 171 -10.87 17.13 -1.43
N LEU A 172 -12.15 17.51 -1.36
CA LEU A 172 -12.76 18.12 -0.18
C LEU A 172 -12.87 17.15 1.01
N GLN A 173 -12.86 15.84 0.74
CA GLN A 173 -12.90 14.77 1.77
C GLN A 173 -14.02 15.00 2.82
N LEU A 174 -15.21 15.39 2.39
CA LEU A 174 -16.31 15.79 3.28
C LEU A 174 -16.67 14.69 4.28
N ARG A 175 -16.69 13.41 3.86
CA ARG A 175 -16.96 12.27 4.74
C ARG A 175 -15.93 12.17 5.86
N ARG A 176 -14.65 12.37 5.55
CA ARG A 176 -13.57 12.36 6.54
C ARG A 176 -13.66 13.55 7.50
N ARG A 177 -14.01 14.74 6.99
CA ARG A 177 -14.22 15.93 7.85
C ARG A 177 -15.39 15.72 8.80
N ALA A 178 -16.52 15.20 8.29
CA ALA A 178 -17.68 14.84 9.11
C ALA A 178 -17.32 13.78 10.16
N TYR A 179 -16.57 12.71 9.77
CA TYR A 179 -16.08 11.71 10.72
C TYR A 179 -15.30 12.37 11.86
N ARG A 180 -14.30 13.19 11.54
CA ARG A 180 -13.46 13.84 12.57
C ARG A 180 -14.22 14.76 13.51
N LEU A 181 -15.17 15.54 12.96
CA LEU A 181 -16.01 16.42 13.74
C LEU A 181 -16.88 15.61 14.73
N LEU A 182 -17.61 14.62 14.23
CA LEU A 182 -18.52 13.82 15.02
C LEU A 182 -17.79 12.94 16.04
N HIS A 183 -16.63 12.39 15.66
CA HIS A 183 -15.78 11.64 16.59
C HIS A 183 -15.21 12.55 17.69
N GLY A 184 -14.79 13.77 17.35
CA GLY A 184 -14.37 14.79 18.32
C GLY A 184 -15.47 15.22 19.29
N LEU A 185 -16.73 15.07 18.90
CA LEU A 185 -17.91 15.27 19.77
C LEU A 185 -18.26 14.04 20.62
N GLY A 186 -17.44 12.98 20.58
CA GLY A 186 -17.59 11.79 21.40
C GLY A 186 -18.39 10.64 20.77
N LEU A 187 -18.80 10.72 19.50
CA LEU A 187 -19.49 9.59 18.86
C LEU A 187 -18.49 8.44 18.62
N PRO A 188 -18.86 7.19 18.95
CA PRO A 188 -18.00 6.03 18.76
C PRO A 188 -17.68 5.81 17.26
N HIS A 189 -16.42 5.44 16.96
CA HIS A 189 -15.98 5.15 15.59
C HIS A 189 -16.79 4.03 14.93
N THR A 190 -17.21 3.00 15.68
CA THR A 190 -18.07 1.91 15.20
C THR A 190 -19.42 2.41 14.69
N PHE A 191 -20.06 3.35 15.42
CA PHE A 191 -21.31 3.97 15.00
C PHE A 191 -21.13 4.79 13.73
N LEU A 192 -20.10 5.66 13.69
CA LEU A 192 -19.79 6.51 12.54
C LEU A 192 -19.55 5.69 11.29
N TYR A 193 -18.83 4.57 11.43
CA TYR A 193 -18.48 3.71 10.34
C TYR A 193 -19.62 2.81 9.86
N GLN A 194 -20.30 2.12 10.79
CA GLN A 194 -21.35 1.16 10.47
C GLN A 194 -22.66 1.81 10.05
N ARG A 195 -23.08 2.86 10.76
CA ARG A 195 -24.37 3.52 10.53
C ARG A 195 -24.29 4.68 9.55
N LEU A 196 -23.31 5.56 9.72
CA LEU A 196 -23.18 6.78 8.92
C LEU A 196 -22.24 6.58 7.70
N LYS A 197 -21.59 5.42 7.58
CA LYS A 197 -20.62 5.10 6.50
C LYS A 197 -19.52 6.16 6.36
N LEU A 198 -19.17 6.81 7.47
CA LEU A 198 -18.07 7.75 7.58
C LEU A 198 -16.80 7.00 8.00
N ASN A 199 -15.63 7.41 7.49
CA ASN A 199 -14.35 6.82 7.83
C ASN A 199 -13.24 7.88 7.92
N PRO A 200 -12.14 7.60 8.66
CA PRO A 200 -11.00 8.51 8.79
C PRO A 200 -10.07 8.52 7.59
N ILE A 201 -10.27 7.61 6.60
CA ILE A 201 -9.33 7.36 5.53
C ILE A 201 -9.16 8.61 4.67
N ARG A 202 -7.91 8.97 4.46
CA ARG A 202 -7.51 10.03 3.55
C ARG A 202 -7.28 9.45 2.15
N MET A 203 -7.51 10.28 1.14
CA MET A 203 -7.16 9.99 -0.25
C MET A 203 -6.39 11.17 -0.82
N ILE A 204 -5.26 10.88 -1.43
CA ILE A 204 -4.45 11.85 -2.18
C ILE A 204 -4.20 11.34 -3.60
N ALA A 205 -3.78 12.23 -4.48
CA ALA A 205 -3.33 11.90 -5.82
C ALA A 205 -2.03 12.65 -6.13
N LEU A 206 -1.17 12.03 -6.93
CA LEU A 206 0.01 12.64 -7.55
C LEU A 206 -0.17 12.54 -9.06
N PRO A 207 -0.08 13.65 -9.81
CA PRO A 207 -0.08 13.62 -11.27
C PRO A 207 1.00 12.68 -11.81
N GLN A 208 0.71 11.96 -12.89
CA GLN A 208 1.65 11.03 -13.51
C GLN A 208 3.01 11.68 -13.79
N ALA A 209 3.03 12.87 -14.38
CA ALA A 209 4.27 13.58 -14.69
C ALA A 209 5.13 13.87 -13.44
N GLU A 210 4.49 14.07 -12.28
CA GLU A 210 5.20 14.26 -11.02
C GLU A 210 5.81 12.96 -10.53
N VAL A 211 5.07 11.84 -10.64
CA VAL A 211 5.58 10.49 -10.30
C VAL A 211 6.77 10.15 -11.19
N GLU A 212 6.67 10.34 -12.50
CA GLU A 212 7.76 10.09 -13.45
C GLU A 212 9.00 10.95 -13.16
N LYS A 213 8.81 12.24 -12.81
CA LYS A 213 9.88 13.13 -12.39
C LYS A 213 10.57 12.65 -11.10
N ILE A 214 9.81 12.18 -10.12
CA ILE A 214 10.35 11.63 -8.87
C ILE A 214 11.19 10.38 -9.18
N VAL A 215 10.64 9.46 -9.98
CA VAL A 215 11.32 8.22 -10.35
C VAL A 215 12.64 8.51 -11.10
N ALA A 216 12.61 9.40 -12.08
CA ALA A 216 13.80 9.79 -12.84
C ALA A 216 14.84 10.48 -11.96
N GLY A 217 14.42 11.34 -11.03
CA GLY A 217 15.30 12.07 -10.11
C GLY A 217 16.08 11.16 -9.15
N GLU A 218 15.61 9.94 -8.90
CA GLU A 218 16.28 8.93 -8.07
C GLU A 218 17.02 7.85 -8.92
N GLY A 219 17.27 8.12 -10.21
CA GLY A 219 17.96 7.21 -11.12
C GLY A 219 17.12 6.01 -11.54
N GLY A 220 15.82 6.07 -11.35
CA GLY A 220 14.87 5.06 -11.80
C GLY A 220 14.29 5.37 -13.18
N ARG A 221 13.63 4.38 -13.77
CA ARG A 221 12.88 4.50 -15.02
C ARG A 221 11.53 3.84 -14.90
N VAL A 222 10.45 4.53 -15.30
CA VAL A 222 9.13 3.95 -15.48
C VAL A 222 9.14 3.14 -16.79
N LEU A 223 8.84 1.85 -16.71
CA LEU A 223 8.80 0.92 -17.84
C LEU A 223 7.41 0.79 -18.42
N LYS A 224 6.41 0.78 -17.55
CA LYS A 224 5.01 0.57 -17.89
C LYS A 224 4.12 1.23 -16.85
N ILE A 225 2.97 1.71 -17.28
CA ILE A 225 1.88 2.16 -16.42
C ILE A 225 0.61 1.44 -16.83
N GLU A 226 -0.04 0.78 -15.88
CA GLU A 226 -1.38 0.22 -16.07
C GLU A 226 -2.38 1.09 -15.30
N TYR A 227 -3.55 1.36 -15.87
CA TYR A 227 -4.55 2.18 -15.20
C TYR A 227 -5.66 1.33 -14.64
N ILE A 228 -6.07 1.66 -13.40
CA ILE A 228 -7.21 1.08 -12.70
C ILE A 228 -8.22 2.19 -12.42
N GLY A 229 -9.50 1.92 -12.72
CA GLY A 229 -10.56 2.92 -12.63
C GLY A 229 -10.76 3.68 -13.94
N ASP A 230 -11.58 4.73 -13.88
CA ASP A 230 -11.95 5.54 -15.04
C ASP A 230 -12.04 7.01 -14.59
N MET A 231 -11.80 7.93 -15.51
CA MET A 231 -12.01 9.38 -15.31
C MET A 231 -13.45 9.73 -14.94
N LYS A 232 -14.41 8.86 -15.27
CA LYS A 232 -15.82 8.99 -14.85
C LYS A 232 -16.06 8.57 -13.41
N THR A 233 -15.18 7.75 -12.83
CA THR A 233 -15.25 7.30 -11.44
C THR A 233 -14.66 8.35 -10.48
N ALA A 234 -14.48 7.99 -9.21
CA ALA A 234 -13.97 8.89 -8.19
C ALA A 234 -12.49 9.28 -8.41
N TYR A 235 -11.71 8.38 -8.96
CA TYR A 235 -10.28 8.52 -9.22
C TYR A 235 -9.81 7.57 -10.32
N LEU A 236 -8.70 7.93 -10.96
CA LEU A 236 -7.94 7.08 -11.87
C LEU A 236 -6.58 6.81 -11.21
N SER A 237 -6.26 5.54 -10.99
CA SER A 237 -4.98 5.11 -10.41
C SER A 237 -4.06 4.53 -11.46
N GLY A 238 -2.80 4.95 -11.45
CA GLY A 238 -1.71 4.29 -12.18
C GLY A 238 -1.06 3.23 -11.32
N VAL A 239 -0.81 2.06 -11.90
CA VAL A 239 0.11 1.04 -11.37
C VAL A 239 1.40 1.17 -12.15
N TYR A 240 2.44 1.65 -11.49
CA TYR A 240 3.73 1.97 -12.08
C TYR A 240 4.69 0.79 -11.93
N PHE A 241 5.27 0.35 -13.03
CA PHE A 241 6.35 -0.62 -13.07
C PHE A 241 7.65 0.13 -13.32
N CYS A 242 8.53 0.14 -12.32
CA CYS A 242 9.76 0.93 -12.35
C CYS A 242 10.98 0.05 -12.11
N THR A 243 12.10 0.41 -12.71
CA THR A 243 13.39 -0.23 -12.43
C THR A 243 14.45 0.82 -12.16
N LYS A 244 15.54 0.41 -11.52
CA LYS A 244 16.75 1.23 -11.33
C LYS A 244 17.84 0.69 -12.25
N GLN A 245 18.49 1.58 -12.98
CA GLN A 245 19.63 1.20 -13.82
C GLN A 245 20.87 0.92 -12.94
N ALA A 246 21.75 0.08 -13.48
CA ALA A 246 23.04 -0.21 -12.84
C ALA A 246 23.95 1.01 -12.91
#